data_a6a27ddad7989886ca2201ec8a65892b
#
_entry.id   a6a27ddad7989886ca2201ec8a65892b
#
_cell.length_a   1.000
_cell.length_b   1.000
_cell.length_c   1.000
_cell.angle_alpha   90.00
_cell.angle_beta   90.00
_cell.angle_gamma   90.00
#
_symmetry.space_group_name_H-M   'P 1'
#
loop_
_entity.id
_entity.type
_entity.pdbx_description
1 polymer ?
#
loop_
_entity_poly.entity_id
_entity_poly.type
_entity_poly.pdbx_seq_one_letter_code
_entity_poly.pdbx_strand_id
1 'polypeptide(L)'
;MTPADHPDSRLEDARALLSGVSSLQEMVTVLRDTAREIAGADGIAVVLREGEFCHYVAEDAIRPLWQGRRFRLKECLSGWAILNARSAVVPNVDTDPRLPAAAYRATSMRSVVMTPIGAPVPVAALGAYWCAWVEPGADTVQRLQALADLATAALDRLQAKPPEQIAS
;
A
#
# COMPACT_ATOMS: atom_id res chain seq x y z
N MET A 1 1.23 21.70 -15.11
CA MET A 1 0.47 20.98 -14.08
C MET A 1 -0.33 21.96 -13.24
N THR A 2 -1.63 21.72 -13.12
CA THR A 2 -2.47 22.57 -12.28
C THR A 2 -2.26 22.20 -10.80
N PRO A 3 -2.58 23.09 -9.83
CA PRO A 3 -2.47 22.76 -8.42
C PRO A 3 -3.25 21.51 -8.02
N ALA A 4 -4.38 21.22 -8.68
CA ALA A 4 -5.18 20.02 -8.40
C ALA A 4 -4.48 18.73 -8.79
N ASP A 5 -3.52 18.78 -9.70
CA ASP A 5 -2.80 17.59 -10.17
C ASP A 5 -1.48 17.36 -9.42
N HIS A 6 -1.14 18.25 -8.48
CA HIS A 6 0.10 18.09 -7.72
C HIS A 6 -0.04 16.94 -6.73
N PRO A 7 1.00 16.08 -6.57
CA PRO A 7 0.94 14.94 -5.62
C PRO A 7 0.57 15.33 -4.19
N ASP A 8 1.00 16.51 -3.72
CA ASP A 8 0.67 16.95 -2.37
C ASP A 8 -0.81 17.32 -2.22
N SER A 9 -1.42 17.90 -3.28
CA SER A 9 -2.86 18.18 -3.30
C SER A 9 -3.66 16.89 -3.27
N ARG A 10 -3.19 15.87 -3.99
CA ARG A 10 -3.83 14.55 -3.99
C ARG A 10 -3.73 13.87 -2.63
N LEU A 11 -2.61 14.07 -1.94
CA LEU A 11 -2.42 13.54 -0.59
C LEU A 11 -3.42 14.21 0.39
N GLU A 12 -3.66 15.51 0.25
CA GLU A 12 -4.67 16.21 1.05
C GLU A 12 -6.09 15.72 0.75
N ASP A 13 -6.39 15.42 -0.51
CA ASP A 13 -7.68 14.82 -0.87
C ASP A 13 -7.84 13.45 -0.21
N ALA A 14 -6.78 12.63 -0.21
CA ALA A 14 -6.79 11.33 0.43
C ALA A 14 -6.97 11.46 1.95
N ARG A 15 -6.36 12.48 2.57
CA ARG A 15 -6.54 12.76 4.00
C ARG A 15 -8.01 12.98 4.33
N ALA A 16 -8.68 13.82 3.55
CA ALA A 16 -10.10 14.12 3.75
C ALA A 16 -10.96 12.86 3.59
N LEU A 17 -10.68 12.07 2.54
CA LEU A 17 -11.44 10.84 2.27
C LEU A 17 -11.24 9.80 3.38
N LEU A 18 -9.99 9.58 3.81
CA LEU A 18 -9.68 8.60 4.85
C LEU A 18 -10.25 8.98 6.21
N SER A 19 -10.38 10.27 6.48
CA SER A 19 -10.99 10.73 7.74
C SER A 19 -12.47 10.40 7.83
N GLY A 20 -13.13 10.14 6.69
CA GLY A 20 -14.55 9.84 6.62
C GLY A 20 -14.90 8.38 6.42
N VAL A 21 -13.93 7.48 6.25
CA VAL A 21 -14.25 6.06 6.03
C VAL A 21 -14.85 5.43 7.29
N SER A 22 -15.79 4.51 7.09
CA SER A 22 -16.49 3.83 8.17
C SER A 22 -16.24 2.33 8.18
N SER A 23 -15.41 1.80 7.27
CA SER A 23 -15.08 0.38 7.21
C SER A 23 -13.69 0.18 6.62
N LEU A 24 -13.13 -1.01 6.88
CA LEU A 24 -11.87 -1.43 6.27
C LEU A 24 -11.98 -1.42 4.74
N GLN A 25 -13.10 -1.88 4.20
CA GLN A 25 -13.33 -1.92 2.76
C GLN A 25 -13.30 -0.52 2.15
N GLU A 26 -13.92 0.46 2.82
CA GLU A 26 -13.87 1.86 2.36
C GLU A 26 -12.45 2.40 2.37
N MET A 27 -11.67 2.09 3.40
CA MET A 27 -10.26 2.47 3.47
C MET A 27 -9.47 1.89 2.30
N VAL A 28 -9.65 0.61 2.02
CA VAL A 28 -8.99 -0.06 0.89
C VAL A 28 -9.35 0.63 -0.43
N THR A 29 -10.63 0.97 -0.61
CA THR A 29 -11.11 1.64 -1.82
C THR A 29 -10.45 3.02 -2.00
N VAL A 30 -10.33 3.80 -0.93
CA VAL A 30 -9.67 5.11 -0.98
C VAL A 30 -8.20 4.95 -1.39
N LEU A 31 -7.50 4.00 -0.79
CA LEU A 31 -6.10 3.74 -1.14
C LEU A 31 -5.96 3.34 -2.60
N ARG A 32 -6.81 2.43 -3.07
CA ARG A 32 -6.81 1.99 -4.47
C ARG A 32 -7.00 3.16 -5.43
N ASP A 33 -7.90 4.09 -5.09
CA ASP A 33 -8.29 5.17 -5.99
C ASP A 33 -7.33 6.37 -5.94
N THR A 34 -6.46 6.48 -4.94
CA THR A 34 -5.61 7.66 -4.74
C THR A 34 -4.12 7.40 -4.83
N ALA A 35 -3.65 6.22 -4.44
CA ALA A 35 -2.23 5.97 -4.21
C ALA A 35 -1.37 6.08 -5.47
N ARG A 36 -1.88 5.63 -6.61
CA ARG A 36 -1.10 5.61 -7.84
C ARG A 36 -0.67 7.01 -8.27
N GLU A 37 -1.58 7.96 -8.23
CA GLU A 37 -1.28 9.35 -8.59
C GLU A 37 -0.39 10.03 -7.55
N ILE A 38 -0.60 9.73 -6.27
CA ILE A 38 0.24 10.27 -5.19
C ILE A 38 1.69 9.79 -5.36
N ALA A 39 1.88 8.53 -5.70
CA ALA A 39 3.21 7.95 -5.89
C ALA A 39 3.81 8.28 -7.27
N GLY A 40 3.00 8.64 -8.25
CA GLY A 40 3.47 8.75 -9.63
C GLY A 40 3.90 7.39 -10.15
N ALA A 41 3.17 6.33 -9.80
CA ALA A 41 3.53 4.96 -10.11
C ALA A 41 2.74 4.41 -11.30
N ASP A 42 3.24 3.30 -11.86
CA ASP A 42 2.54 2.57 -12.93
C ASP A 42 1.51 1.60 -12.36
N GLY A 43 1.62 1.28 -11.09
CA GLY A 43 0.65 0.45 -10.40
C GLY A 43 0.77 0.58 -8.89
N ILE A 44 -0.33 0.28 -8.21
CA ILE A 44 -0.35 0.13 -6.76
C ILE A 44 -1.12 -1.13 -6.38
N ALA A 45 -0.82 -1.65 -5.21
CA ALA A 45 -1.58 -2.74 -4.63
C ALA A 45 -1.82 -2.47 -3.15
N VAL A 46 -2.99 -2.85 -2.68
CA VAL A 46 -3.33 -2.84 -1.26
C VAL A 46 -3.34 -4.28 -0.77
N VAL A 47 -2.59 -4.55 0.28
CA VAL A 47 -2.35 -5.89 0.81
C VAL A 47 -2.81 -5.94 2.26
N LEU A 48 -3.60 -6.94 2.61
CA LEU A 48 -4.03 -7.17 3.99
C LEU A 48 -3.33 -8.42 4.53
N ARG A 49 -2.88 -8.33 5.78
CA ARG A 49 -2.39 -9.53 6.48
C ARG A 49 -3.58 -10.36 6.93
N GLU A 50 -3.59 -11.63 6.56
CA GLU A 50 -4.57 -12.61 6.98
C GLU A 50 -3.82 -13.80 7.59
N GLY A 51 -3.58 -13.76 8.90
CA GLY A 51 -2.79 -14.78 9.58
C GLY A 51 -1.36 -14.84 9.05
N GLU A 52 -0.97 -15.95 8.47
CA GLU A 52 0.36 -16.17 7.91
C GLU A 52 0.46 -15.77 6.43
N PHE A 53 -0.56 -15.10 5.89
CA PHE A 53 -0.64 -14.74 4.48
C PHE A 53 -0.81 -13.25 4.28
N CYS A 54 -0.28 -12.78 3.15
CA CYS A 54 -0.56 -11.46 2.58
C CYS A 54 -1.57 -11.66 1.46
N HIS A 55 -2.75 -11.07 1.61
CA HIS A 55 -3.81 -11.14 0.62
C HIS A 55 -3.86 -9.83 -0.17
N TYR A 56 -3.63 -9.90 -1.47
CA TYR A 56 -3.67 -8.76 -2.37
C TYR A 56 -5.12 -8.47 -2.73
N VAL A 57 -5.75 -7.54 -1.99
CA VAL A 57 -7.19 -7.31 -2.04
C VAL A 57 -7.63 -6.29 -3.09
N ALA A 58 -6.73 -5.39 -3.48
CA ALA A 58 -7.05 -4.36 -4.47
C ALA A 58 -5.81 -3.91 -5.20
N GLU A 59 -5.99 -3.45 -6.43
CA GLU A 59 -4.91 -2.87 -7.22
C GLU A 59 -5.47 -1.83 -8.18
N ASP A 60 -4.59 -0.90 -8.59
CA ASP A 60 -4.81 0.04 -9.69
C ASP A 60 -3.50 0.08 -10.46
N ALA A 61 -3.47 -0.53 -11.63
CA ALA A 61 -2.25 -0.68 -12.39
C ALA A 61 -2.54 -0.64 -13.90
N ILE A 62 -1.54 -0.21 -14.67
CA ILE A 62 -1.63 -0.17 -16.12
C ILE A 62 -1.75 -1.57 -16.73
N ARG A 63 -1.35 -2.60 -16.00
CA ARG A 63 -1.51 -4.02 -16.35
C ARG A 63 -1.79 -4.81 -15.08
N PRO A 64 -2.53 -5.93 -15.17
CA PRO A 64 -2.85 -6.74 -13.99
C PRO A 64 -1.61 -7.18 -13.21
N LEU A 65 -1.72 -7.15 -11.88
CA LEU A 65 -0.70 -7.63 -10.95
C LEU A 65 -1.16 -8.94 -10.31
N TRP A 66 -1.54 -8.87 -9.05
CA TRP A 66 -1.81 -10.06 -8.26
C TRP A 66 -3.13 -10.00 -7.49
N GLN A 67 -4.08 -9.15 -7.89
CA GLN A 67 -5.34 -9.03 -7.15
C GLN A 67 -6.00 -10.40 -6.99
N GLY A 68 -6.38 -10.71 -5.76
CA GLY A 68 -6.99 -11.98 -5.38
C GLY A 68 -5.99 -13.04 -4.93
N ARG A 69 -4.69 -12.83 -5.18
CA ARG A 69 -3.67 -13.80 -4.77
C ARG A 69 -3.26 -13.63 -3.32
N ARG A 70 -2.82 -14.74 -2.74
CA ARG A 70 -2.22 -14.78 -1.40
C ARG A 70 -0.80 -15.28 -1.51
N PHE A 71 0.09 -14.64 -0.77
CA PHE A 71 1.48 -15.08 -0.63
C PHE A 71 1.75 -15.31 0.84
N ARG A 72 2.63 -16.27 1.15
CA ARG A 72 3.04 -16.47 2.55
C ARG A 72 3.75 -15.22 3.04
N LEU A 73 3.46 -14.84 4.29
CA LEU A 73 4.00 -13.62 4.91
C LEU A 73 5.53 -13.55 4.82
N LYS A 74 6.21 -14.69 5.00
CA LYS A 74 7.68 -14.75 4.98
C LYS A 74 8.27 -14.89 3.58
N GLU A 75 7.45 -14.97 2.55
CA GLU A 75 7.89 -15.22 1.18
C GLU A 75 7.59 -14.07 0.22
N CYS A 76 7.20 -12.92 0.73
CA CYS A 76 6.88 -11.76 -0.10
C CYS A 76 7.35 -10.46 0.54
N LEU A 77 7.45 -9.42 -0.30
CA LEU A 77 7.94 -8.12 0.14
C LEU A 77 6.95 -7.43 1.09
N SER A 78 5.66 -7.55 0.83
CA SER A 78 4.63 -7.00 1.72
C SER A 78 4.72 -7.61 3.12
N GLY A 79 4.97 -8.91 3.19
CA GLY A 79 5.19 -9.59 4.46
C GLY A 79 6.46 -9.10 5.16
N TRP A 80 7.53 -8.87 4.41
CA TRP A 80 8.75 -8.31 4.99
C TRP A 80 8.49 -6.94 5.62
N ALA A 81 7.78 -6.06 4.90
CA ALA A 81 7.45 -4.73 5.39
C ALA A 81 6.59 -4.80 6.66
N ILE A 82 5.61 -5.68 6.68
CA ILE A 82 4.74 -5.87 7.84
C ILE A 82 5.53 -6.40 9.05
N LEU A 83 6.36 -7.43 8.84
CA LEU A 83 7.12 -8.04 9.93
C LEU A 83 8.20 -7.11 10.48
N ASN A 84 8.79 -6.26 9.66
CA ASN A 84 9.85 -5.35 10.07
C ASN A 84 9.34 -3.95 10.40
N ALA A 85 8.04 -3.68 10.18
CA ALA A 85 7.39 -2.41 10.48
C ALA A 85 8.10 -1.22 9.83
N ARG A 86 8.55 -1.38 8.59
CA ARG A 86 9.21 -0.31 7.85
C ARG A 86 9.11 -0.55 6.34
N SER A 87 9.26 0.54 5.57
CA SER A 87 9.20 0.51 4.12
C SER A 87 10.40 -0.22 3.52
N ALA A 88 10.14 -0.92 2.42
CA ALA A 88 11.18 -1.50 1.58
C ALA A 88 11.22 -0.72 0.26
N VAL A 89 12.41 -0.26 -0.12
CA VAL A 89 12.65 0.44 -1.38
C VAL A 89 13.49 -0.46 -2.26
N VAL A 90 12.94 -0.88 -3.40
CA VAL A 90 13.57 -1.87 -4.28
C VAL A 90 13.67 -1.30 -5.70
N PRO A 91 14.84 -0.75 -6.07
CA PRO A 91 15.04 -0.23 -7.44
C PRO A 91 15.05 -1.32 -8.51
N ASN A 92 15.44 -2.53 -8.16
CA ASN A 92 15.52 -3.65 -9.10
C ASN A 92 14.97 -4.92 -8.44
N VAL A 93 13.80 -5.36 -8.89
CA VAL A 93 13.13 -6.54 -8.34
C VAL A 93 13.90 -7.84 -8.60
N ASP A 94 14.77 -7.87 -9.61
CA ASP A 94 15.50 -9.08 -9.97
C ASP A 94 16.66 -9.39 -9.00
N THR A 95 17.11 -8.41 -8.24
CA THR A 95 18.27 -8.55 -7.36
C THR A 95 17.93 -8.58 -5.89
N ASP A 96 16.66 -8.41 -5.52
CA ASP A 96 16.27 -8.37 -4.12
C ASP A 96 15.71 -9.72 -3.69
N PRO A 97 16.34 -10.39 -2.71
CA PRO A 97 15.93 -11.74 -2.29
C PRO A 97 14.63 -11.78 -1.50
N ARG A 98 14.11 -10.61 -1.08
CA ARG A 98 12.85 -10.55 -0.30
C ARG A 98 11.60 -10.76 -1.15
N LEU A 99 11.72 -10.73 -2.49
CA LEU A 99 10.58 -10.82 -3.39
C LEU A 99 10.45 -12.23 -3.98
N PRO A 100 9.21 -12.67 -4.28
CA PRO A 100 8.99 -13.89 -5.05
C PRO A 100 9.32 -13.61 -6.52
N ALA A 101 10.56 -13.84 -6.93
CA ALA A 101 11.08 -13.46 -8.24
C ALA A 101 10.22 -13.96 -9.41
N ALA A 102 9.70 -15.18 -9.31
CA ALA A 102 8.85 -15.75 -10.37
C ALA A 102 7.57 -14.94 -10.56
N ALA A 103 6.95 -14.45 -9.46
CA ALA A 103 5.74 -13.65 -9.55
C ALA A 103 6.02 -12.30 -10.23
N TYR A 104 7.16 -11.69 -9.93
CA TYR A 104 7.55 -10.42 -10.53
C TYR A 104 7.93 -10.57 -12.00
N ARG A 105 8.59 -11.66 -12.38
CA ARG A 105 8.93 -11.92 -13.78
C ARG A 105 7.69 -12.05 -14.67
N ALA A 106 6.58 -12.48 -14.12
CA ALA A 106 5.31 -12.58 -14.85
C ALA A 106 4.64 -11.22 -15.06
N THR A 107 5.15 -10.16 -14.44
CA THR A 107 4.61 -8.79 -14.56
C THR A 107 5.59 -7.90 -15.31
N SER A 108 5.11 -6.69 -15.66
CA SER A 108 5.97 -5.65 -16.24
C SER A 108 6.71 -4.84 -15.19
N MET A 109 6.50 -5.09 -13.90
CA MET A 109 7.03 -4.28 -12.82
C MET A 109 8.50 -4.60 -12.59
N ARG A 110 9.32 -3.55 -12.41
CA ARG A 110 10.77 -3.65 -12.24
C ARG A 110 11.29 -2.99 -10.97
N SER A 111 10.54 -2.03 -10.43
CA SER A 111 10.88 -1.34 -9.19
C SER A 111 9.66 -1.26 -8.29
N VAL A 112 9.87 -1.25 -6.98
CA VAL A 112 8.76 -1.19 -6.02
C VAL A 112 9.16 -0.47 -4.74
N VAL A 113 8.17 0.22 -4.15
CA VAL A 113 8.21 0.68 -2.76
C VAL A 113 7.06 0.00 -2.04
N MET A 114 7.35 -0.70 -0.96
CA MET A 114 6.34 -1.37 -0.14
C MET A 114 6.32 -0.74 1.25
N THR A 115 5.19 -0.18 1.65
CA THR A 115 5.06 0.57 2.90
C THR A 115 4.04 -0.10 3.80
N PRO A 116 4.39 -0.39 5.06
CA PRO A 116 3.45 -1.04 5.99
C PRO A 116 2.41 -0.06 6.50
N ILE A 117 1.24 -0.58 6.83
CA ILE A 117 0.10 0.15 7.40
C ILE A 117 -0.28 -0.49 8.72
N GLY A 118 -0.45 0.32 9.75
CA GLY A 118 -0.84 -0.13 11.09
C GLY A 118 0.29 0.07 12.10
N ALA A 119 -0.08 0.42 13.32
CA ALA A 119 0.84 0.63 14.43
C ALA A 119 0.14 0.24 15.74
N PRO A 120 0.87 -0.27 16.73
CA PRO A 120 2.32 -0.56 16.71
C PRO A 120 2.71 -1.77 15.85
N VAL A 121 1.77 -2.63 15.52
CA VAL A 121 2.01 -3.82 14.68
C VAL A 121 1.28 -3.61 13.34
N PRO A 122 2.00 -3.59 12.22
CA PRO A 122 1.35 -3.46 10.93
C PRO A 122 0.44 -4.65 10.61
N VAL A 123 -0.70 -4.35 9.97
CA VAL A 123 -1.70 -5.35 9.57
C VAL A 123 -1.98 -5.31 8.07
N ALA A 124 -1.34 -4.39 7.36
CA ALA A 124 -1.54 -4.20 5.94
C ALA A 124 -0.29 -3.58 5.32
N ALA A 125 -0.28 -3.47 4.00
CA ALA A 125 0.80 -2.80 3.28
C ALA A 125 0.26 -2.17 2.00
N LEU A 126 0.96 -1.14 1.54
CA LEU A 126 0.68 -0.45 0.31
C LEU A 126 1.92 -0.54 -0.58
N GLY A 127 1.77 -1.15 -1.76
CA GLY A 127 2.85 -1.26 -2.73
C GLY A 127 2.65 -0.29 -3.88
N ALA A 128 3.74 0.36 -4.30
CA ALA A 128 3.78 1.18 -5.50
C ALA A 128 4.85 0.62 -6.43
N TYR A 129 4.52 0.49 -7.72
CA TYR A 129 5.30 -0.27 -8.69
C TYR A 129 5.56 0.53 -9.96
N TRP A 130 6.74 0.38 -10.53
CA TRP A 130 7.14 1.02 -11.80
C TRP A 130 7.60 -0.02 -12.79
N CYS A 131 7.24 0.17 -14.07
CA CYS A 131 7.63 -0.74 -15.15
C CYS A 131 9.08 -0.59 -15.59
N ALA A 132 9.73 0.51 -15.22
CA ALA A 132 11.14 0.76 -15.51
C ALA A 132 11.99 0.53 -14.25
N TRP A 133 13.30 0.35 -14.44
CA TRP A 133 14.21 0.39 -13.31
C TRP A 133 14.39 1.85 -12.90
N VAL A 134 13.70 2.22 -11.83
CA VAL A 134 13.79 3.57 -11.26
C VAL A 134 14.31 3.46 -9.84
N GLU A 135 14.97 4.51 -9.40
CA GLU A 135 15.31 4.65 -7.98
C GLU A 135 14.27 5.58 -7.37
N PRO A 136 13.31 5.04 -6.61
CA PRO A 136 12.27 5.87 -6.03
C PRO A 136 12.87 6.95 -5.15
N GLY A 137 12.51 8.21 -5.43
CA GLY A 137 13.06 9.34 -4.70
C GLY A 137 12.53 9.44 -3.28
N ALA A 138 13.27 10.19 -2.45
CA ALA A 138 12.88 10.41 -1.06
C ALA A 138 11.49 11.01 -0.95
N ASP A 139 11.12 11.93 -1.83
CA ASP A 139 9.80 12.57 -1.83
C ASP A 139 8.68 11.56 -2.08
N THR A 140 8.89 10.64 -3.01
CA THR A 140 7.92 9.57 -3.31
C THR A 140 7.73 8.66 -2.11
N VAL A 141 8.83 8.24 -1.49
CA VAL A 141 8.78 7.38 -0.30
C VAL A 141 8.05 8.10 0.84
N GLN A 142 8.34 9.38 1.06
CA GLN A 142 7.69 10.17 2.10
C GLN A 142 6.19 10.32 1.87
N ARG A 143 5.75 10.53 0.61
CA ARG A 143 4.32 10.63 0.29
C ARG A 143 3.61 9.30 0.54
N LEU A 144 4.24 8.19 0.19
CA LEU A 144 3.67 6.87 0.45
C LEU A 144 3.58 6.58 1.94
N GLN A 145 4.61 6.95 2.71
CA GLN A 145 4.58 6.81 4.17
C GLN A 145 3.51 7.69 4.78
N ALA A 146 3.35 8.92 4.29
CA ALA A 146 2.29 9.82 4.77
C ALA A 146 0.90 9.23 4.50
N LEU A 147 0.70 8.65 3.32
CA LEU A 147 -0.56 8.00 2.98
C LEU A 147 -0.80 6.78 3.87
N ALA A 148 0.24 5.98 4.11
CA ALA A 148 0.16 4.83 5.01
C ALA A 148 -0.16 5.26 6.46
N ASP A 149 0.39 6.39 6.91
CA ASP A 149 0.10 6.93 8.24
C ASP A 149 -1.36 7.39 8.35
N LEU A 150 -1.91 7.97 7.29
CA LEU A 150 -3.33 8.34 7.24
C LEU A 150 -4.22 7.10 7.30
N ALA A 151 -3.84 6.04 6.60
CA ALA A 151 -4.55 4.77 6.65
C ALA A 151 -4.45 4.13 8.04
N THR A 152 -3.29 4.23 8.69
CA THR A 152 -3.08 3.74 10.06
C THR A 152 -4.02 4.47 11.04
N ALA A 153 -4.12 5.79 10.93
CA ALA A 153 -5.03 6.57 11.76
C ALA A 153 -6.49 6.17 11.52
N ALA A 154 -6.88 5.91 10.28
CA ALA A 154 -8.22 5.43 9.95
C ALA A 154 -8.49 4.05 10.58
N LEU A 155 -7.53 3.13 10.52
CA LEU A 155 -7.64 1.82 11.17
C LEU A 155 -7.84 1.95 12.67
N ASP A 156 -7.03 2.80 13.32
CA ASP A 156 -7.13 3.03 14.77
C ASP A 156 -8.52 3.53 15.14
N ARG A 157 -9.05 4.48 14.36
CA ARG A 157 -10.39 5.03 14.60
C ARG A 157 -11.47 3.96 14.44
N LEU A 158 -11.35 3.10 13.43
CA LEU A 158 -12.31 2.03 13.16
C LEU A 158 -12.29 0.98 14.27
N GLN A 159 -11.11 0.67 14.81
CA GLN A 159 -10.95 -0.31 15.88
C GLN A 159 -11.34 0.25 17.24
N ALA A 160 -11.31 1.56 17.43
CA ALA A 160 -11.61 2.22 18.68
C ALA A 160 -13.10 2.43 18.93
N LYS A 161 -13.97 2.03 17.98
CA LYS A 161 -15.42 2.16 18.17
C LYS A 161 -15.88 1.38 19.40
N PRO A 162 -16.62 2.00 20.34
CA PRO A 162 -17.09 1.30 21.52
C PRO A 162 -18.02 0.14 21.18
N PRO A 163 -17.91 -1.01 21.88
CA PRO A 163 -18.78 -2.16 21.64
C PRO A 163 -20.26 -1.87 21.78
N GLU A 164 -20.66 -0.96 22.65
CA GLU A 164 -22.06 -0.58 22.84
C GLU A 164 -22.69 0.05 21.61
N GLN A 165 -21.90 0.62 20.71
CA GLN A 165 -22.40 1.10 19.42
C GLN A 165 -22.75 -0.03 18.48
N ILE A 166 -22.23 -1.21 18.74
CA ILE A 166 -22.49 -2.41 17.97
C ILE A 166 -23.68 -3.14 18.55
N ALA A 167 -23.84 -3.12 19.88
CA ALA A 167 -24.85 -3.86 20.60
C ALA A 167 -26.22 -3.18 20.59
N SER A 168 -26.30 -1.89 20.32
CA SER A 168 -27.57 -1.13 20.36
C SER A 168 -28.40 -1.23 19.09
#